data_14f9f63513d6e965b25b750ec7993124
#
_entry.id   14f9f63513d6e965b25b750ec7993124
#
_cell.length_a   1.000
_cell.length_b   1.000
_cell.length_c   1.000
_cell.angle_alpha   90.00
_cell.angle_beta   90.00
_cell.angle_gamma   90.00
#
_symmetry.space_group_name_H-M   'P 1'
#
loop_
_entity.id
_entity.type
_entity.pdbx_description
1 polymer ?
#
loop_
_entity_poly.entity_id
_entity_poly.type
_entity_poly.pdbx_seq_one_letter_code
_entity_poly.pdbx_strand_id
1 'polypeptide(L)'
;MPSVVYLLGLTIFSLTTAEFMVAGMMPSLAQALGVTIGEIGYLISLYALGMAIGGPLLTALLLALRMPHKRALVWLLVLNVAGAVLAAMAPDYLTMAVARVVMGVASSACIGVSLTLCAALVAPDARGRAASFVLGGLMLAPVVGVPITALIEQHFGWRASFWAVAMLAMACTAIVAARVPATESQHPVRLGPEVRALFNGSLWAAYATSGLIIGATFTAFTYFSPIFTQITGFSVSAVPWLLAIYGCANVIGNLVVGRYADRYTLPILALGLAVLGTALATFALGAQHAVVGVGAFLAIGLSGVSLNPAMVARVMRAASPGPLVNTMHASIITAGIALGTWAGGMTIDAGYGLRSPLWVGTSFAALGLLSLAPYLRRGRGALAPTAH
;
A
#
# COMPACT_ATOMS: atom_id res chain seq x y z
N MET A 1 18.11 9.64 -17.50
CA MET A 1 16.87 8.84 -17.49
C MET A 1 15.93 9.34 -18.54
N PRO A 2 15.27 8.49 -19.35
CA PRO A 2 14.24 8.92 -20.28
C PRO A 2 13.07 9.60 -19.54
N SER A 3 12.45 10.61 -20.15
CA SER A 3 11.29 11.33 -19.57
C SER A 3 10.10 10.42 -19.25
N VAL A 4 9.97 9.31 -19.96
CA VAL A 4 8.95 8.28 -19.75
C VAL A 4 9.03 7.67 -18.34
N VAL A 5 10.23 7.52 -17.74
CA VAL A 5 10.38 6.97 -16.37
C VAL A 5 9.71 7.87 -15.33
N TYR A 6 9.89 9.20 -15.46
CA TYR A 6 9.26 10.16 -14.55
C TYR A 6 7.74 10.20 -14.75
N LEU A 7 7.27 10.06 -16.01
CA LEU A 7 5.84 9.96 -16.32
C LEU A 7 5.20 8.72 -15.67
N LEU A 8 5.85 7.56 -15.77
CA LEU A 8 5.38 6.34 -15.11
C LEU A 8 5.38 6.50 -13.58
N GLY A 9 6.38 7.20 -13.01
CA GLY A 9 6.39 7.55 -11.58
C GLY A 9 5.22 8.44 -11.19
N LEU A 10 4.90 9.47 -11.98
CA LEU A 10 3.73 10.33 -11.77
C LEU A 10 2.41 9.54 -11.90
N THR A 11 2.36 8.60 -12.81
CA THR A 11 1.20 7.70 -12.97
C THR A 11 0.99 6.88 -11.69
N ILE A 12 2.03 6.25 -11.16
CA ILE A 12 1.94 5.49 -9.90
C ILE A 12 1.61 6.40 -8.72
N PHE A 13 2.16 7.60 -8.65
CA PHE A 13 1.78 8.62 -7.65
C PHE A 13 0.26 8.91 -7.69
N SER A 14 -0.31 9.12 -8.87
CA SER A 14 -1.75 9.34 -9.03
C SER A 14 -2.59 8.17 -8.53
N LEU A 15 -2.23 6.94 -8.93
CA LEU A 15 -2.93 5.72 -8.53
C LEU A 15 -2.88 5.49 -7.01
N THR A 16 -1.70 5.67 -6.41
CA THR A 16 -1.50 5.49 -4.97
C THR A 16 -2.17 6.61 -4.15
N THR A 17 -2.21 7.83 -4.68
CA THR A 17 -2.98 8.91 -4.07
C THR A 17 -4.47 8.55 -4.04
N ALA A 18 -5.02 8.03 -5.14
CA ALA A 18 -6.40 7.54 -5.22
C ALA A 18 -6.68 6.39 -4.23
N GLU A 19 -5.70 5.51 -4.00
CA GLU A 19 -5.80 4.40 -3.06
C GLU A 19 -6.04 4.91 -1.63
N PHE A 20 -5.20 5.84 -1.17
CA PHE A 20 -5.12 6.21 0.25
C PHE A 20 -5.88 7.49 0.62
N MET A 21 -6.35 8.31 -0.35
CA MET A 21 -6.99 9.59 -0.04
C MET A 21 -8.24 9.46 0.84
N VAL A 22 -8.97 8.33 0.76
CA VAL A 22 -10.17 8.08 1.57
C VAL A 22 -9.88 8.11 3.06
N ALA A 23 -8.69 7.66 3.50
CA ALA A 23 -8.29 7.70 4.90
C ALA A 23 -8.23 9.13 5.47
N GLY A 24 -7.90 10.13 4.64
CA GLY A 24 -7.85 11.53 5.03
C GLY A 24 -9.23 12.19 5.15
N MET A 25 -10.26 11.65 4.48
CA MET A 25 -11.59 12.27 4.37
C MET A 25 -12.72 11.40 4.94
N MET A 26 -12.41 10.41 5.81
CA MET A 26 -13.39 9.46 6.33
C MET A 26 -14.61 10.12 6.99
N PRO A 27 -14.46 11.13 7.88
CA PRO A 27 -15.62 11.70 8.55
C PRO A 27 -16.60 12.38 7.57
N SER A 28 -16.10 13.12 6.59
CA SER A 28 -16.94 13.82 5.61
C SER A 28 -17.64 12.85 4.65
N LEU A 29 -16.93 11.77 4.24
CA LEU A 29 -17.54 10.70 3.42
C LEU A 29 -18.64 9.96 4.19
N ALA A 30 -18.39 9.61 5.46
CA ALA A 30 -19.37 8.94 6.31
C ALA A 30 -20.65 9.78 6.44
N GLN A 31 -20.50 11.07 6.72
CA GLN A 31 -21.63 12.01 6.80
C GLN A 31 -22.35 12.16 5.46
N ALA A 32 -21.62 12.30 4.35
CA ALA A 32 -22.20 12.54 3.04
C ALA A 32 -22.94 11.33 2.46
N LEU A 33 -22.47 10.12 2.76
CA LEU A 33 -23.08 8.86 2.29
C LEU A 33 -24.06 8.26 3.30
N GLY A 34 -24.18 8.85 4.52
CA GLY A 34 -25.08 8.37 5.56
C GLY A 34 -24.70 7.01 6.14
N VAL A 35 -23.40 6.72 6.25
CA VAL A 35 -22.85 5.42 6.66
C VAL A 35 -21.90 5.57 7.84
N THR A 36 -21.50 4.46 8.46
CA THR A 36 -20.57 4.44 9.59
C THR A 36 -19.13 4.69 9.15
N ILE A 37 -18.25 5.04 10.09
CA ILE A 37 -16.80 5.12 9.87
C ILE A 37 -16.24 3.74 9.48
N GLY A 38 -16.77 2.64 10.05
CA GLY A 38 -16.40 1.28 9.69
C GLY A 38 -16.68 0.98 8.23
N GLU A 39 -17.89 1.35 7.76
CA GLU A 39 -18.29 1.17 6.35
C GLU A 39 -17.40 1.97 5.39
N ILE A 40 -16.97 3.19 5.74
CA ILE A 40 -15.97 3.90 4.93
C ILE A 40 -14.63 3.16 4.91
N GLY A 41 -14.22 2.53 6.01
CA GLY A 41 -13.07 1.64 6.04
C GLY A 41 -13.19 0.50 5.02
N TYR A 42 -14.38 -0.07 4.86
CA TYR A 42 -14.59 -1.13 3.85
C TYR A 42 -14.38 -0.66 2.40
N LEU A 43 -14.54 0.63 2.09
CA LEU A 43 -14.19 1.17 0.76
C LEU A 43 -12.68 1.08 0.47
N ILE A 44 -11.84 1.23 1.51
CA ILE A 44 -10.38 1.03 1.39
C ILE A 44 -10.08 -0.47 1.24
N SER A 45 -10.76 -1.31 2.03
CA SER A 45 -10.62 -2.76 1.92
C SER A 45 -11.03 -3.29 0.54
N LEU A 46 -12.13 -2.79 -0.03
CA LEU A 46 -12.60 -3.18 -1.36
C LEU A 46 -11.62 -2.79 -2.47
N TYR A 47 -11.02 -1.60 -2.37
CA TYR A 47 -9.96 -1.19 -3.29
C TYR A 47 -8.76 -2.14 -3.20
N ALA A 48 -8.26 -2.40 -1.98
CA ALA A 48 -7.12 -3.27 -1.75
C ALA A 48 -7.42 -4.74 -2.14
N LEU A 49 -8.64 -5.23 -1.93
CA LEU A 49 -9.09 -6.55 -2.38
C LEU A 49 -9.13 -6.62 -3.92
N GLY A 50 -9.62 -5.56 -4.57
CA GLY A 50 -9.55 -5.40 -6.02
C GLY A 50 -8.12 -5.49 -6.54
N MET A 51 -7.17 -4.86 -5.84
CA MET A 51 -5.75 -4.96 -6.16
C MET A 51 -5.20 -6.38 -5.97
N ALA A 52 -5.52 -7.02 -4.84
CA ALA A 52 -4.97 -8.31 -4.46
C ALA A 52 -5.40 -9.44 -5.41
N ILE A 53 -6.65 -9.44 -5.83
CA ILE A 53 -7.27 -10.51 -6.63
C ILE A 53 -7.40 -10.07 -8.09
N GLY A 54 -8.03 -8.92 -8.32
CA GLY A 54 -8.39 -8.47 -9.66
C GLY A 54 -7.20 -8.06 -10.49
N GLY A 55 -6.16 -7.45 -9.87
CA GLY A 55 -4.95 -7.05 -10.56
C GLY A 55 -4.20 -8.20 -11.23
N PRO A 56 -3.84 -9.28 -10.51
CA PRO A 56 -3.23 -10.47 -11.11
C PRO A 56 -4.09 -11.12 -12.20
N LEU A 57 -5.40 -11.22 -11.98
CA LEU A 57 -6.33 -11.81 -12.95
C LEU A 57 -6.39 -10.97 -14.22
N LEU A 58 -6.50 -9.65 -14.11
CA LEU A 58 -6.54 -8.74 -15.26
C LEU A 58 -5.20 -8.73 -15.99
N THR A 59 -4.08 -8.78 -15.27
CA THR A 59 -2.75 -8.90 -15.86
C THR A 59 -2.61 -10.21 -16.65
N ALA A 60 -3.06 -11.33 -16.09
CA ALA A 60 -3.06 -12.62 -16.78
C ALA A 60 -3.93 -12.59 -18.06
N LEU A 61 -5.10 -11.96 -17.99
CA LEU A 61 -5.98 -11.77 -19.15
C LEU A 61 -5.30 -10.95 -20.25
N LEU A 62 -4.66 -9.83 -19.90
CA LEU A 62 -3.95 -8.97 -20.87
C LEU A 62 -2.79 -9.70 -21.55
N LEU A 63 -2.06 -10.55 -20.79
CA LEU A 63 -1.02 -11.42 -21.31
C LEU A 63 -1.58 -12.49 -22.25
N ALA A 64 -2.69 -13.14 -21.88
CA ALA A 64 -3.37 -14.13 -22.72
C ALA A 64 -3.86 -13.53 -24.05
N LEU A 65 -4.34 -12.28 -24.02
CA LEU A 65 -4.74 -11.52 -25.19
C LEU A 65 -3.56 -10.98 -26.01
N ARG A 66 -2.31 -11.21 -25.55
CA ARG A 66 -1.07 -10.70 -26.18
C ARG A 66 -1.13 -9.19 -26.47
N MET A 67 -1.77 -8.44 -25.57
CA MET A 67 -1.92 -6.99 -25.75
C MET A 67 -0.57 -6.27 -25.55
N PRO A 68 -0.16 -5.38 -26.49
CA PRO A 68 1.05 -4.57 -26.34
C PRO A 68 1.03 -3.77 -25.04
N HIS A 69 2.13 -3.73 -24.28
CA HIS A 69 2.20 -3.12 -22.96
C HIS A 69 1.70 -1.67 -22.91
N LYS A 70 2.02 -0.85 -23.94
CA LYS A 70 1.48 0.51 -24.04
C LYS A 70 -0.05 0.54 -24.11
N ARG A 71 -0.65 -0.30 -24.98
CA ARG A 71 -2.12 -0.36 -25.11
C ARG A 71 -2.76 -0.85 -23.81
N ALA A 72 -2.18 -1.89 -23.19
CA ALA A 72 -2.64 -2.40 -21.92
C ALA A 72 -2.63 -1.29 -20.86
N LEU A 73 -1.52 -0.55 -20.71
CA LEU A 73 -1.41 0.54 -19.73
C LEU A 73 -2.45 1.64 -20.01
N VAL A 74 -2.64 2.07 -21.26
CA VAL A 74 -3.65 3.10 -21.60
C VAL A 74 -5.07 2.63 -21.25
N TRP A 75 -5.44 1.39 -21.59
CA TRP A 75 -6.76 0.84 -21.25
C TRP A 75 -6.98 0.73 -19.73
N LEU A 76 -5.96 0.30 -19.00
CA LEU A 76 -6.02 0.22 -17.54
C LEU A 76 -6.17 1.61 -16.91
N LEU A 77 -5.45 2.61 -17.42
CA LEU A 77 -5.58 3.99 -16.96
C LEU A 77 -6.94 4.57 -17.29
N VAL A 78 -7.49 4.31 -18.49
CA VAL A 78 -8.87 4.70 -18.84
C VAL A 78 -9.88 4.06 -17.88
N LEU A 79 -9.70 2.78 -17.56
CA LEU A 79 -10.57 2.09 -16.58
C LEU A 79 -10.45 2.72 -15.18
N ASN A 80 -9.24 3.09 -14.76
CA ASN A 80 -9.02 3.76 -13.48
C ASN A 80 -9.66 5.16 -13.46
N VAL A 81 -9.51 5.94 -14.54
CA VAL A 81 -10.18 7.25 -14.70
C VAL A 81 -11.69 7.09 -14.65
N ALA A 82 -12.25 6.12 -15.36
CA ALA A 82 -13.70 5.85 -15.31
C ALA A 82 -14.17 5.51 -13.90
N GLY A 83 -13.41 4.69 -13.15
CA GLY A 83 -13.67 4.43 -11.74
C GLY A 83 -13.59 5.67 -10.88
N ALA A 84 -12.58 6.54 -11.09
CA ALA A 84 -12.44 7.78 -10.33
C ALA A 84 -13.56 8.79 -10.62
N VAL A 85 -14.01 8.88 -11.86
CA VAL A 85 -15.18 9.70 -12.26
C VAL A 85 -16.45 9.13 -11.62
N LEU A 86 -16.64 7.80 -11.67
CA LEU A 86 -17.79 7.14 -11.04
C LEU A 86 -17.79 7.42 -9.52
N ALA A 87 -16.64 7.36 -8.86
CA ALA A 87 -16.51 7.71 -7.45
C ALA A 87 -16.84 9.18 -7.17
N ALA A 88 -16.35 10.11 -8.00
CA ALA A 88 -16.64 11.54 -7.88
C ALA A 88 -18.13 11.86 -8.02
N MET A 89 -18.84 11.10 -8.84
CA MET A 89 -20.27 11.27 -9.11
C MET A 89 -21.17 10.36 -8.23
N ALA A 90 -20.59 9.54 -7.36
CA ALA A 90 -21.32 8.54 -6.58
C ALA A 90 -22.47 9.20 -5.78
N PRO A 91 -23.73 8.78 -6.00
CA PRO A 91 -24.88 9.24 -5.23
C PRO A 91 -25.02 8.51 -3.90
N ASP A 92 -24.48 7.28 -3.80
CA ASP A 92 -24.64 6.37 -2.69
C ASP A 92 -23.38 5.53 -2.44
N TYR A 93 -23.41 4.80 -1.32
CA TYR A 93 -22.30 3.95 -0.89
C TYR A 93 -22.00 2.81 -1.88
N LEU A 94 -23.03 2.18 -2.47
CA LEU A 94 -22.84 1.05 -3.38
C LEU A 94 -22.11 1.48 -4.65
N THR A 95 -22.50 2.61 -5.23
CA THR A 95 -21.82 3.18 -6.41
C THR A 95 -20.36 3.50 -6.09
N MET A 96 -20.09 4.09 -4.91
CA MET A 96 -18.74 4.33 -4.43
C MET A 96 -17.95 3.02 -4.26
N ALA A 97 -18.56 1.98 -3.68
CA ALA A 97 -17.92 0.68 -3.49
C ALA A 97 -17.53 0.01 -4.81
N VAL A 98 -18.43 0.03 -5.81
CA VAL A 98 -18.13 -0.47 -7.16
C VAL A 98 -16.99 0.31 -7.79
N ALA A 99 -17.01 1.64 -7.69
CA ALA A 99 -15.94 2.49 -8.20
C ALA A 99 -14.58 2.13 -7.55
N ARG A 100 -14.54 1.91 -6.24
CA ARG A 100 -13.33 1.53 -5.50
C ARG A 100 -12.77 0.18 -5.95
N VAL A 101 -13.62 -0.83 -6.19
CA VAL A 101 -13.20 -2.13 -6.74
C VAL A 101 -12.60 -1.97 -8.14
N VAL A 102 -13.29 -1.25 -9.04
CA VAL A 102 -12.81 -0.99 -10.40
C VAL A 102 -11.45 -0.29 -10.40
N MET A 103 -11.31 0.75 -9.58
CA MET A 103 -10.05 1.48 -9.44
C MET A 103 -8.94 0.57 -8.90
N GLY A 104 -9.22 -0.26 -7.90
CA GLY A 104 -8.25 -1.19 -7.30
C GLY A 104 -7.73 -2.20 -8.32
N VAL A 105 -8.63 -2.87 -9.04
CA VAL A 105 -8.28 -3.83 -10.11
C VAL A 105 -7.38 -3.17 -11.17
N ALA A 106 -7.77 -1.99 -11.63
CA ALA A 106 -7.01 -1.25 -12.64
C ALA A 106 -5.63 -0.81 -12.12
N SER A 107 -5.56 -0.29 -10.88
CA SER A 107 -4.32 0.22 -10.29
C SER A 107 -3.24 -0.86 -10.13
N SER A 108 -3.59 -2.04 -9.62
CA SER A 108 -2.64 -3.13 -9.46
C SER A 108 -2.02 -3.56 -10.79
N ALA A 109 -2.85 -3.74 -11.83
CA ALA A 109 -2.38 -4.08 -13.16
C ALA A 109 -1.55 -2.95 -13.78
N CYS A 110 -1.94 -1.67 -13.59
CA CYS A 110 -1.16 -0.51 -14.03
C CYS A 110 0.26 -0.49 -13.45
N ILE A 111 0.42 -0.76 -12.16
CA ILE A 111 1.73 -0.78 -11.50
C ILE A 111 2.62 -1.85 -12.15
N GLY A 112 2.09 -3.07 -12.33
CA GLY A 112 2.82 -4.17 -12.96
C GLY A 112 3.24 -3.86 -14.40
N VAL A 113 2.31 -3.38 -15.23
CA VAL A 113 2.59 -3.02 -16.64
C VAL A 113 3.55 -1.82 -16.72
N SER A 114 3.44 -0.83 -15.81
CA SER A 114 4.34 0.31 -15.77
C SER A 114 5.78 -0.11 -15.48
N LEU A 115 6.01 -1.02 -14.56
CA LEU A 115 7.34 -1.54 -14.24
C LEU A 115 7.92 -2.36 -15.41
N THR A 116 7.09 -3.19 -16.06
CA THR A 116 7.50 -3.96 -17.24
C THR A 116 7.88 -3.04 -18.39
N LEU A 117 7.07 -2.02 -18.64
CA LEU A 117 7.32 -1.02 -19.67
C LEU A 117 8.57 -0.20 -19.37
N CYS A 118 8.76 0.21 -18.11
CA CYS A 118 9.97 0.89 -17.66
C CYS A 118 11.22 0.03 -17.96
N ALA A 119 11.20 -1.25 -17.61
CA ALA A 119 12.32 -2.16 -17.85
C ALA A 119 12.62 -2.39 -19.34
N ALA A 120 11.59 -2.31 -20.21
CA ALA A 120 11.75 -2.42 -21.65
C ALA A 120 12.34 -1.17 -22.33
N LEU A 121 12.16 0.00 -21.71
CA LEU A 121 12.55 1.30 -22.29
C LEU A 121 13.90 1.83 -21.80
N VAL A 122 14.56 1.14 -20.89
CA VAL A 122 15.87 1.54 -20.34
C VAL A 122 16.92 0.43 -20.56
N ALA A 123 18.20 0.85 -20.61
CA ALA A 123 19.31 -0.09 -20.70
C ALA A 123 19.37 -1.03 -19.47
N PRO A 124 19.84 -2.29 -19.62
CA PRO A 124 19.83 -3.30 -18.57
C PRO A 124 20.48 -2.86 -17.25
N ASP A 125 21.56 -2.10 -17.31
CA ASP A 125 22.31 -1.54 -16.17
C ASP A 125 21.56 -0.42 -15.44
N ALA A 126 20.59 0.22 -16.10
CA ALA A 126 19.78 1.30 -15.55
C ALA A 126 18.41 0.86 -15.01
N ARG A 127 18.00 -0.41 -15.22
CA ARG A 127 16.65 -0.91 -14.87
C ARG A 127 16.32 -0.75 -13.40
N GLY A 128 17.25 -1.10 -12.51
CA GLY A 128 17.03 -0.97 -11.06
C GLY A 128 16.80 0.49 -10.64
N ARG A 129 17.63 1.41 -11.14
CA ARG A 129 17.48 2.84 -10.85
C ARG A 129 16.19 3.42 -11.45
N ALA A 130 15.82 3.01 -12.65
CA ALA A 130 14.57 3.44 -13.27
C ALA A 130 13.34 2.92 -12.51
N ALA A 131 13.33 1.66 -12.10
CA ALA A 131 12.27 1.09 -11.26
C ALA A 131 12.14 1.84 -9.92
N SER A 132 13.25 2.24 -9.30
CA SER A 132 13.23 3.04 -8.06
C SER A 132 12.58 4.40 -8.28
N PHE A 133 12.80 5.08 -9.40
CA PHE A 133 12.11 6.33 -9.73
C PHE A 133 10.60 6.11 -9.94
N VAL A 134 10.22 5.06 -10.64
CA VAL A 134 8.81 4.71 -10.89
C VAL A 134 8.11 4.39 -9.55
N LEU A 135 8.73 3.59 -8.70
CA LEU A 135 8.21 3.26 -7.36
C LEU A 135 8.31 4.44 -6.37
N GLY A 136 9.12 5.45 -6.66
CA GLY A 136 9.16 6.71 -5.91
C GLY A 136 7.79 7.39 -5.86
N GLY A 137 6.95 7.20 -6.88
CA GLY A 137 5.56 7.65 -6.88
C GLY A 137 4.74 7.08 -5.72
N LEU A 138 4.95 5.79 -5.38
CA LEU A 138 4.35 5.15 -4.21
C LEU A 138 4.72 5.85 -2.88
N MET A 139 5.98 6.26 -2.75
CA MET A 139 6.49 6.89 -1.53
C MET A 139 6.05 8.35 -1.42
N LEU A 140 5.90 9.06 -2.55
CA LEU A 140 5.46 10.44 -2.57
C LEU A 140 3.96 10.62 -2.31
N ALA A 141 3.14 9.63 -2.64
CA ALA A 141 1.69 9.73 -2.49
C ALA A 141 1.24 9.99 -1.04
N PRO A 142 1.71 9.25 -0.01
CA PRO A 142 1.38 9.55 1.38
C PRO A 142 1.94 10.90 1.88
N VAL A 143 3.05 11.37 1.31
CA VAL A 143 3.72 12.62 1.75
C VAL A 143 3.04 13.86 1.18
N VAL A 144 2.62 13.79 -0.08
CA VAL A 144 2.14 14.95 -0.85
C VAL A 144 0.73 14.73 -1.37
N GLY A 145 0.46 13.60 -1.99
CA GLY A 145 -0.80 13.32 -2.68
C GLY A 145 -1.99 13.27 -1.71
N VAL A 146 -1.88 12.46 -0.66
CA VAL A 146 -2.97 12.29 0.32
C VAL A 146 -3.21 13.57 1.12
N PRO A 147 -2.19 14.32 1.62
CA PRO A 147 -2.41 15.62 2.24
C PRO A 147 -3.08 16.64 1.32
N ILE A 148 -2.67 16.72 0.05
CA ILE A 148 -3.28 17.64 -0.92
C ILE A 148 -4.76 17.27 -1.14
N THR A 149 -5.09 15.99 -1.29
CA THR A 149 -6.49 15.58 -1.46
C THR A 149 -7.33 15.88 -0.22
N ALA A 150 -6.77 15.78 0.99
CA ALA A 150 -7.44 16.17 2.22
C ALA A 150 -7.63 17.71 2.33
N LEU A 151 -6.67 18.51 1.84
CA LEU A 151 -6.85 19.98 1.75
C LEU A 151 -7.92 20.35 0.72
N ILE A 152 -7.95 19.70 -0.44
CA ILE A 152 -9.00 19.92 -1.46
C ILE A 152 -10.37 19.57 -0.86
N GLU A 153 -10.48 18.48 -0.13
CA GLU A 153 -11.69 18.05 0.53
C GLU A 153 -12.22 19.11 1.51
N GLN A 154 -11.35 19.67 2.35
CA GLN A 154 -11.73 20.67 3.34
C GLN A 154 -12.28 21.97 2.75
N HIS A 155 -11.79 22.35 1.56
CA HIS A 155 -12.20 23.62 0.91
C HIS A 155 -13.31 23.44 -0.13
N PHE A 156 -13.35 22.30 -0.82
CA PHE A 156 -14.21 22.07 -1.98
C PHE A 156 -15.07 20.81 -1.86
N GLY A 157 -14.96 20.10 -0.75
CA GLY A 157 -15.69 18.85 -0.49
C GLY A 157 -15.01 17.62 -1.12
N TRP A 158 -15.39 16.44 -0.65
CA TRP A 158 -14.78 15.16 -0.99
C TRP A 158 -14.85 14.82 -2.50
N ARG A 159 -15.92 15.25 -3.18
CA ARG A 159 -16.06 15.05 -4.63
C ARG A 159 -14.96 15.75 -5.42
N ALA A 160 -14.55 16.93 -4.99
CA ALA A 160 -13.48 17.68 -5.64
C ALA A 160 -12.13 16.93 -5.58
N SER A 161 -11.86 16.21 -4.48
CA SER A 161 -10.66 15.38 -4.36
C SER A 161 -10.65 14.22 -5.36
N PHE A 162 -11.79 13.54 -5.57
CA PHE A 162 -11.92 12.50 -6.59
C PHE A 162 -11.77 13.07 -8.00
N TRP A 163 -12.35 14.24 -8.28
CA TRP A 163 -12.17 14.94 -9.55
C TRP A 163 -10.72 15.34 -9.79
N ALA A 164 -10.01 15.84 -8.77
CA ALA A 164 -8.61 16.21 -8.89
C ALA A 164 -7.73 14.99 -9.28
N VAL A 165 -7.96 13.87 -8.62
CA VAL A 165 -7.25 12.60 -8.93
C VAL A 165 -7.65 12.08 -10.32
N ALA A 166 -8.92 12.14 -10.71
CA ALA A 166 -9.40 11.77 -12.04
C ALA A 166 -8.73 12.62 -13.13
N MET A 167 -8.65 13.93 -12.93
CA MET A 167 -7.97 14.85 -13.88
C MET A 167 -6.47 14.55 -13.98
N LEU A 168 -5.79 14.28 -12.86
CA LEU A 168 -4.38 13.89 -12.84
C LEU A 168 -4.16 12.58 -13.59
N ALA A 169 -4.98 11.55 -13.31
CA ALA A 169 -4.94 10.27 -14.00
C ALA A 169 -5.23 10.40 -15.50
N MET A 170 -6.17 11.25 -15.87
CA MET A 170 -6.50 11.54 -17.28
C MET A 170 -5.34 12.25 -17.99
N ALA A 171 -4.70 13.22 -17.36
CA ALA A 171 -3.49 13.86 -17.89
C ALA A 171 -2.35 12.84 -18.08
N CYS A 172 -2.10 11.99 -17.09
CA CYS A 172 -1.13 10.88 -17.21
C CYS A 172 -1.49 9.96 -18.38
N THR A 173 -2.77 9.58 -18.52
CA THR A 173 -3.25 8.73 -19.61
C THR A 173 -2.97 9.35 -20.98
N ALA A 174 -3.31 10.62 -21.16
CA ALA A 174 -3.08 11.35 -22.41
C ALA A 174 -1.58 11.43 -22.75
N ILE A 175 -0.73 11.74 -21.76
CA ILE A 175 0.72 11.84 -21.98
C ILE A 175 1.32 10.45 -22.24
N VAL A 176 0.89 9.39 -21.54
CA VAL A 176 1.30 8.00 -21.81
C VAL A 176 0.93 7.60 -23.24
N ALA A 177 -0.30 7.89 -23.66
CA ALA A 177 -0.75 7.58 -25.01
C ALA A 177 0.07 8.32 -26.08
N ALA A 178 0.45 9.58 -25.83
CA ALA A 178 1.18 10.42 -26.78
C ALA A 178 2.71 10.14 -26.82
N ARG A 179 3.33 9.94 -25.64
CA ARG A 179 4.79 9.97 -25.51
C ARG A 179 5.45 8.61 -25.33
N VAL A 180 4.74 7.59 -24.85
CA VAL A 180 5.31 6.25 -24.68
C VAL A 180 5.36 5.55 -26.02
N PRO A 181 6.54 5.03 -26.44
CA PRO A 181 6.64 4.25 -27.69
C PRO A 181 5.89 2.93 -27.57
N ALA A 182 5.42 2.41 -28.71
CA ALA A 182 4.85 1.07 -28.77
C ALA A 182 5.97 0.04 -28.49
N THR A 183 5.73 -0.85 -27.54
CA THR A 183 6.65 -1.95 -27.23
C THR A 183 5.98 -3.27 -27.56
N GLU A 184 6.71 -4.16 -28.20
CA GLU A 184 6.24 -5.50 -28.49
C GLU A 184 6.14 -6.33 -27.20
N SER A 185 5.20 -7.27 -27.17
CA SER A 185 5.04 -8.21 -26.07
C SER A 185 6.29 -9.10 -25.95
N GLN A 186 6.93 -9.11 -24.80
CA GLN A 186 8.12 -9.94 -24.59
C GLN A 186 7.78 -11.45 -24.52
N HIS A 187 8.81 -12.29 -24.71
CA HIS A 187 8.75 -13.75 -24.80
C HIS A 187 8.06 -14.40 -23.58
N PRO A 188 7.44 -15.57 -23.78
CA PRO A 188 6.76 -16.28 -22.70
C PRO A 188 7.72 -16.62 -21.57
N VAL A 189 7.36 -16.21 -20.35
CA VAL A 189 8.08 -16.56 -19.12
C VAL A 189 7.88 -18.05 -18.85
N ARG A 190 8.96 -18.78 -18.54
CA ARG A 190 8.87 -20.18 -18.12
C ARG A 190 8.31 -20.23 -16.69
N LEU A 191 7.04 -20.48 -16.53
CA LEU A 191 6.32 -20.49 -15.24
C LEU A 191 6.67 -21.70 -14.33
N GLY A 192 7.18 -22.80 -14.90
CA GLY A 192 7.39 -24.05 -14.14
C GLY A 192 8.22 -23.92 -12.86
N PRO A 193 9.42 -23.33 -12.90
CA PRO A 193 10.25 -23.14 -11.69
C PRO A 193 9.61 -22.20 -10.66
N GLU A 194 8.90 -21.18 -11.11
CA GLU A 194 8.25 -20.21 -10.25
C GLU A 194 7.02 -20.78 -9.53
N VAL A 195 6.21 -21.58 -10.23
CA VAL A 195 5.10 -22.31 -9.62
C VAL A 195 5.62 -23.27 -8.55
N ARG A 196 6.74 -23.96 -8.80
CA ARG A 196 7.36 -24.85 -7.81
C ARG A 196 7.82 -24.09 -6.56
N ALA A 197 8.29 -22.85 -6.71
CA ALA A 197 8.69 -22.01 -5.58
C ALA A 197 7.51 -21.70 -4.64
N LEU A 198 6.26 -21.64 -5.14
CA LEU A 198 5.07 -21.43 -4.33
C LEU A 198 4.73 -22.59 -3.38
N PHE A 199 5.32 -23.77 -3.58
CA PHE A 199 5.18 -24.89 -2.63
C PHE A 199 6.17 -24.82 -1.45
N ASN A 200 6.99 -23.78 -1.39
CA ASN A 200 7.95 -23.58 -0.29
C ASN A 200 7.27 -22.95 0.93
N GLY A 201 7.15 -23.69 2.03
CA GLY A 201 6.57 -23.21 3.29
C GLY A 201 7.29 -22.00 3.89
N SER A 202 8.61 -21.84 3.66
CA SER A 202 9.39 -20.69 4.10
C SER A 202 8.96 -19.40 3.35
N LEU A 203 8.58 -19.52 2.09
CA LEU A 203 8.04 -18.41 1.31
C LEU A 203 6.68 -17.95 1.85
N TRP A 204 5.79 -18.88 2.15
CA TRP A 204 4.48 -18.55 2.74
C TRP A 204 4.61 -17.93 4.14
N ALA A 205 5.58 -18.37 4.94
CA ALA A 205 5.88 -17.71 6.22
C ALA A 205 6.41 -16.29 6.04
N ALA A 206 7.20 -16.02 4.98
CA ALA A 206 7.62 -14.67 4.65
C ALA A 206 6.44 -13.79 4.19
N TYR A 207 5.57 -14.31 3.35
CA TYR A 207 4.34 -13.67 2.92
C TYR A 207 3.40 -13.36 4.07
N ALA A 208 3.14 -14.32 4.95
CA ALA A 208 2.28 -14.14 6.12
C ALA A 208 2.79 -13.02 7.03
N THR A 209 4.10 -12.98 7.29
CA THR A 209 4.69 -11.88 8.08
C THR A 209 4.50 -10.53 7.39
N SER A 210 4.71 -10.45 6.06
CA SER A 210 4.50 -9.21 5.30
C SER A 210 3.04 -8.75 5.37
N GLY A 211 2.09 -9.65 5.17
CA GLY A 211 0.66 -9.36 5.28
C GLY A 211 0.26 -8.87 6.68
N LEU A 212 0.82 -9.48 7.73
CA LEU A 212 0.57 -9.08 9.12
C LEU A 212 1.16 -7.71 9.47
N ILE A 213 2.37 -7.37 8.98
CA ILE A 213 2.97 -6.04 9.16
C ILE A 213 2.09 -4.97 8.51
N ILE A 214 1.71 -5.21 7.27
CA ILE A 214 0.89 -4.26 6.51
C ILE A 214 -0.53 -4.16 7.11
N GLY A 215 -1.14 -5.30 7.46
CA GLY A 215 -2.43 -5.31 8.13
C GLY A 215 -2.41 -4.52 9.44
N ALA A 216 -1.40 -4.76 10.30
CA ALA A 216 -1.22 -4.00 11.54
C ALA A 216 -1.09 -2.49 11.30
N THR A 217 -0.34 -2.09 10.29
CA THR A 217 -0.15 -0.68 9.95
C THR A 217 -1.45 -0.02 9.50
N PHE A 218 -2.22 -0.72 8.67
CA PHE A 218 -3.42 -0.14 8.06
C PHE A 218 -4.64 -0.13 9.00
N THR A 219 -4.65 -0.88 10.09
CA THR A 219 -5.64 -0.68 11.17
C THR A 219 -5.54 0.71 11.79
N ALA A 220 -4.34 1.29 11.92
CA ALA A 220 -4.12 2.62 12.43
C ALA A 220 -4.26 3.68 11.33
N PHE A 221 -3.56 3.48 10.20
CA PHE A 221 -3.52 4.44 9.11
C PHE A 221 -4.92 4.74 8.54
N THR A 222 -5.76 3.74 8.41
CA THR A 222 -7.11 3.91 7.87
C THR A 222 -7.97 4.80 8.78
N TYR A 223 -7.95 4.56 10.09
CA TYR A 223 -8.85 5.21 11.05
C TYR A 223 -8.20 6.37 11.81
N PHE A 224 -6.99 6.80 11.45
CA PHE A 224 -6.30 7.85 12.20
C PHE A 224 -7.05 9.18 12.19
N SER A 225 -7.67 9.56 11.05
CA SER A 225 -8.39 10.83 10.92
C SER A 225 -9.53 10.94 11.95
N PRO A 226 -10.50 10.00 12.06
CA PRO A 226 -11.50 10.03 13.11
C PRO A 226 -10.91 9.89 14.52
N ILE A 227 -9.82 9.13 14.73
CA ILE A 227 -9.18 9.03 16.04
C ILE A 227 -8.63 10.40 16.47
N PHE A 228 -7.88 11.08 15.61
CA PHE A 228 -7.31 12.39 15.93
C PHE A 228 -8.35 13.48 16.10
N THR A 229 -9.41 13.48 15.30
CA THR A 229 -10.44 14.52 15.40
C THR A 229 -11.43 14.29 16.54
N GLN A 230 -11.86 13.03 16.78
CA GLN A 230 -12.93 12.73 17.74
C GLN A 230 -12.42 12.30 19.13
N ILE A 231 -11.20 11.74 19.23
CA ILE A 231 -10.65 11.28 20.52
C ILE A 231 -9.57 12.24 21.01
N THR A 232 -8.60 12.60 20.15
CA THR A 232 -7.48 13.47 20.52
C THR A 232 -7.89 14.94 20.58
N GLY A 233 -8.95 15.34 19.82
CA GLY A 233 -9.47 16.70 19.78
C GLY A 233 -8.72 17.63 18.83
N PHE A 234 -7.97 17.11 17.86
CA PHE A 234 -7.40 17.94 16.80
C PHE A 234 -8.48 18.50 15.87
N SER A 235 -8.26 19.73 15.38
CA SER A 235 -9.10 20.28 14.33
C SER A 235 -8.97 19.49 13.03
N VAL A 236 -10.00 19.45 12.21
CA VAL A 236 -9.98 18.81 10.90
C VAL A 236 -8.85 19.39 10.03
N SER A 237 -8.56 20.68 10.16
CA SER A 237 -7.46 21.36 9.44
C SER A 237 -6.06 20.85 9.80
N ALA A 238 -5.88 20.14 10.91
CA ALA A 238 -4.61 19.49 11.25
C ALA A 238 -4.39 18.16 10.52
N VAL A 239 -5.44 17.50 10.04
CA VAL A 239 -5.37 16.17 9.41
C VAL A 239 -4.39 16.10 8.23
N PRO A 240 -4.41 17.05 7.25
CA PRO A 240 -3.45 17.01 6.14
C PRO A 240 -1.99 17.08 6.60
N TRP A 241 -1.71 17.89 7.63
CA TRP A 241 -0.35 18.04 8.17
C TRP A 241 0.12 16.79 8.92
N LEU A 242 -0.77 16.16 9.69
CA LEU A 242 -0.49 14.87 10.35
C LEU A 242 -0.19 13.78 9.32
N LEU A 243 -0.93 13.74 8.20
CA LEU A 243 -0.66 12.84 7.08
C LEU A 243 0.69 13.10 6.44
N ALA A 244 1.03 14.36 6.17
CA ALA A 244 2.32 14.73 5.59
C ALA A 244 3.48 14.30 6.47
N ILE A 245 3.39 14.55 7.78
CA ILE A 245 4.43 14.16 8.75
C ILE A 245 4.54 12.63 8.84
N TYR A 246 3.42 11.91 8.84
CA TYR A 246 3.41 10.44 8.77
C TYR A 246 4.07 9.93 7.48
N GLY A 247 3.76 10.53 6.34
CA GLY A 247 4.38 10.21 5.06
C GLY A 247 5.90 10.42 5.10
N CYS A 248 6.37 11.54 5.67
CA CYS A 248 7.80 11.80 5.88
C CYS A 248 8.44 10.74 6.78
N ALA A 249 7.79 10.37 7.90
CA ALA A 249 8.27 9.31 8.78
C ALA A 249 8.39 7.97 8.04
N ASN A 250 7.42 7.64 7.19
CA ASN A 250 7.46 6.43 6.36
C ASN A 250 8.66 6.43 5.39
N VAL A 251 8.91 7.55 4.69
CA VAL A 251 10.07 7.68 3.79
C VAL A 251 11.38 7.54 4.56
N ILE A 252 11.53 8.21 5.70
CA ILE A 252 12.72 8.13 6.54
C ILE A 252 12.93 6.68 7.01
N GLY A 253 11.89 6.04 7.54
CA GLY A 253 11.94 4.65 7.98
C GLY A 253 12.33 3.70 6.84
N ASN A 254 11.76 3.88 5.65
CA ASN A 254 12.08 3.08 4.46
C ASN A 254 13.55 3.23 4.04
N LEU A 255 14.11 4.45 4.08
CA LEU A 255 15.53 4.70 3.77
C LEU A 255 16.45 4.03 4.80
N VAL A 256 16.14 4.15 6.09
CA VAL A 256 16.90 3.52 7.17
C VAL A 256 16.85 1.99 7.05
N VAL A 257 15.66 1.43 6.92
CA VAL A 257 15.47 -0.02 6.75
C VAL A 257 16.19 -0.51 5.49
N GLY A 258 16.02 0.20 4.35
CA GLY A 258 16.64 -0.18 3.08
C GLY A 258 18.16 -0.30 3.16
N ARG A 259 18.82 0.59 3.94
CA ARG A 259 20.28 0.56 4.13
C ARG A 259 20.78 -0.71 4.81
N TYR A 260 19.99 -1.30 5.70
CA TYR A 260 20.40 -2.42 6.55
C TYR A 260 19.65 -3.72 6.26
N ALA A 261 18.62 -3.69 5.41
CA ALA A 261 17.71 -4.82 5.15
C ALA A 261 18.44 -6.09 4.70
N ASP A 262 19.43 -5.95 3.80
CA ASP A 262 20.17 -7.11 3.27
C ASP A 262 21.05 -7.76 4.33
N ARG A 263 21.63 -7.01 5.24
CA ARG A 263 22.53 -7.55 6.28
C ARG A 263 21.77 -8.08 7.49
N TYR A 264 20.70 -7.40 7.90
CA TYR A 264 20.01 -7.65 9.18
C TYR A 264 18.50 -7.91 9.00
N THR A 265 18.08 -8.62 7.94
CA THR A 265 16.67 -8.80 7.56
C THR A 265 15.77 -9.23 8.71
N LEU A 266 16.09 -10.35 9.41
CA LEU A 266 15.25 -10.87 10.49
C LEU A 266 15.27 -9.98 11.74
N PRO A 267 16.44 -9.49 12.23
CA PRO A 267 16.48 -8.55 13.35
C PRO A 267 15.69 -7.26 13.09
N ILE A 268 15.78 -6.70 11.88
CA ILE A 268 15.03 -5.48 11.49
C ILE A 268 13.53 -5.73 11.50
N LEU A 269 13.07 -6.86 10.94
CA LEU A 269 11.65 -7.22 10.95
C LEU A 269 11.16 -7.43 12.39
N ALA A 270 11.95 -8.07 13.25
CA ALA A 270 11.57 -8.30 14.63
C ALA A 270 11.52 -6.99 15.43
N LEU A 271 12.54 -6.14 15.30
CA LEU A 271 12.56 -4.82 15.95
C LEU A 271 11.43 -3.93 15.43
N GLY A 272 11.25 -3.87 14.12
CA GLY A 272 10.18 -3.08 13.50
C GLY A 272 8.79 -3.52 13.95
N LEU A 273 8.50 -4.83 14.02
CA LEU A 273 7.24 -5.35 14.54
C LEU A 273 7.06 -5.07 16.04
N ALA A 274 8.12 -5.13 16.84
CA ALA A 274 8.06 -4.77 18.24
C ALA A 274 7.74 -3.28 18.41
N VAL A 275 8.41 -2.40 17.66
CA VAL A 275 8.14 -0.96 17.66
C VAL A 275 6.71 -0.68 17.16
N LEU A 276 6.28 -1.33 16.07
CA LEU A 276 4.93 -1.18 15.53
C LEU A 276 3.86 -1.59 16.56
N GLY A 277 4.00 -2.77 17.15
CA GLY A 277 3.05 -3.28 18.15
C GLY A 277 2.98 -2.40 19.40
N THR A 278 4.14 -1.96 19.92
CA THR A 278 4.18 -1.04 21.08
C THR A 278 3.61 0.33 20.72
N ALA A 279 3.88 0.87 19.54
CA ALA A 279 3.33 2.13 19.08
C ALA A 279 1.80 2.07 18.94
N LEU A 280 1.26 0.98 18.38
CA LEU A 280 -0.19 0.76 18.26
C LEU A 280 -0.86 0.68 19.63
N ALA A 281 -0.29 -0.09 20.57
CA ALA A 281 -0.79 -0.21 21.94
C ALA A 281 -0.72 1.14 22.69
N THR A 282 0.40 1.87 22.54
CA THR A 282 0.58 3.21 23.13
C THR A 282 -0.46 4.19 22.57
N PHE A 283 -0.71 4.14 21.26
CA PHE A 283 -1.74 4.97 20.64
C PHE A 283 -3.14 4.61 21.16
N ALA A 284 -3.47 3.32 21.29
CA ALA A 284 -4.75 2.86 21.82
C ALA A 284 -5.01 3.36 23.25
N LEU A 285 -3.99 3.30 24.11
CA LEU A 285 -4.07 3.70 25.52
C LEU A 285 -4.07 5.23 25.69
N GLY A 286 -3.25 5.92 24.91
CA GLY A 286 -2.97 7.35 25.07
C GLY A 286 -3.57 8.25 24.01
N ALA A 287 -4.53 7.80 23.19
CA ALA A 287 -5.09 8.57 22.07
C ALA A 287 -5.69 9.93 22.47
N GLN A 288 -6.13 10.11 23.74
CA GLN A 288 -6.63 11.39 24.24
C GLN A 288 -5.53 12.43 24.44
N HIS A 289 -4.25 12.02 24.52
CA HIS A 289 -3.14 12.92 24.72
C HIS A 289 -2.44 13.19 23.38
N ALA A 290 -2.47 14.44 22.91
CA ALA A 290 -1.95 14.83 21.59
C ALA A 290 -0.50 14.39 21.36
N VAL A 291 0.39 14.60 22.34
CA VAL A 291 1.80 14.25 22.25
C VAL A 291 1.99 12.74 22.10
N VAL A 292 1.26 11.95 22.89
CA VAL A 292 1.33 10.48 22.86
C VAL A 292 0.78 9.97 21.52
N GLY A 293 -0.38 10.47 21.09
CA GLY A 293 -1.02 10.09 19.84
C GLY A 293 -0.14 10.38 18.62
N VAL A 294 0.41 11.59 18.53
CA VAL A 294 1.31 11.97 17.41
C VAL A 294 2.60 11.18 17.45
N GLY A 295 3.23 11.05 18.63
CA GLY A 295 4.47 10.27 18.78
C GLY A 295 4.30 8.80 18.39
N ALA A 296 3.21 8.17 18.82
CA ALA A 296 2.87 6.80 18.45
C ALA A 296 2.59 6.68 16.93
N PHE A 297 1.86 7.63 16.35
CA PHE A 297 1.56 7.65 14.91
C PHE A 297 2.82 7.80 14.06
N LEU A 298 3.78 8.63 14.47
CA LEU A 298 5.09 8.74 13.84
C LEU A 298 5.89 7.43 13.95
N ALA A 299 5.85 6.78 15.12
CA ALA A 299 6.51 5.48 15.31
C ALA A 299 5.90 4.39 14.40
N ILE A 300 4.57 4.41 14.19
CA ILE A 300 3.91 3.54 13.22
C ILE A 300 4.40 3.85 11.79
N GLY A 301 4.53 5.12 11.41
CA GLY A 301 5.09 5.52 10.12
C GLY A 301 6.52 5.01 9.91
N LEU A 302 7.38 5.11 10.94
CA LEU A 302 8.77 4.64 10.89
C LEU A 302 8.92 3.11 10.85
N SER A 303 7.93 2.35 11.34
CA SER A 303 8.04 0.90 11.56
C SER A 303 6.98 0.05 10.85
N GLY A 304 6.06 0.66 10.10
CA GLY A 304 4.99 -0.02 9.36
C GLY A 304 5.39 -0.37 7.93
N VAL A 305 4.83 0.36 6.96
CA VAL A 305 5.14 0.19 5.53
C VAL A 305 6.62 0.36 5.23
N SER A 306 7.32 1.14 6.02
CA SER A 306 8.78 1.35 5.97
C SER A 306 9.61 0.07 6.10
N LEU A 307 9.05 -1.02 6.62
CA LEU A 307 9.71 -2.34 6.65
C LEU A 307 9.72 -3.05 5.28
N ASN A 308 9.12 -2.46 4.23
CA ASN A 308 9.02 -3.08 2.91
C ASN A 308 10.36 -3.60 2.35
N PRO A 309 11.51 -2.90 2.41
CA PRO A 309 12.78 -3.45 1.93
C PRO A 309 13.19 -4.74 2.65
N ALA A 310 12.95 -4.84 3.95
CA ALA A 310 13.27 -6.05 4.72
C ALA A 310 12.28 -7.19 4.42
N MET A 311 10.99 -6.88 4.18
CA MET A 311 10.01 -7.87 3.72
C MET A 311 10.41 -8.46 2.36
N VAL A 312 10.76 -7.62 1.40
CA VAL A 312 11.23 -8.04 0.07
C VAL A 312 12.51 -8.87 0.19
N ALA A 313 13.51 -8.42 0.96
CA ALA A 313 14.74 -9.15 1.17
C ALA A 313 14.49 -10.55 1.77
N ARG A 314 13.54 -10.70 2.69
CA ARG A 314 13.16 -12.00 3.25
C ARG A 314 12.50 -12.92 2.22
N VAL A 315 11.61 -12.39 1.40
CA VAL A 315 10.96 -13.15 0.31
C VAL A 315 12.00 -13.64 -0.69
N MET A 316 12.92 -12.77 -1.12
CA MET A 316 13.99 -13.11 -2.06
C MET A 316 14.98 -14.15 -1.51
N ARG A 317 15.12 -14.27 -0.19
CA ARG A 317 15.92 -15.33 0.45
C ARG A 317 15.18 -16.66 0.57
N ALA A 318 13.85 -16.60 0.67
CA ALA A 318 13.03 -17.80 0.79
C ALA A 318 12.81 -18.52 -0.56
N ALA A 319 12.84 -17.79 -1.67
CA ALA A 319 12.69 -18.33 -3.02
C ALA A 319 13.53 -17.52 -4.02
N SER A 320 13.91 -18.16 -5.13
CA SER A 320 14.56 -17.46 -6.24
C SER A 320 13.67 -16.33 -6.73
N PRO A 321 14.20 -15.11 -6.93
CA PRO A 321 13.42 -13.97 -7.38
C PRO A 321 12.85 -14.24 -8.78
N GLY A 322 11.52 -14.11 -8.91
CA GLY A 322 10.81 -14.28 -10.17
C GLY A 322 9.56 -13.43 -10.22
N PRO A 323 9.02 -13.14 -11.41
CA PRO A 323 7.84 -12.32 -11.59
C PRO A 323 6.63 -12.80 -10.77
N LEU A 324 6.38 -14.12 -10.73
CA LEU A 324 5.24 -14.70 -10.00
C LEU A 324 5.41 -14.54 -8.48
N VAL A 325 6.61 -14.80 -7.95
CA VAL A 325 6.92 -14.64 -6.51
C VAL A 325 6.70 -13.18 -6.09
N ASN A 326 7.15 -12.21 -6.90
CA ASN A 326 6.99 -10.79 -6.60
C ASN A 326 5.53 -10.33 -6.71
N THR A 327 4.80 -10.82 -7.71
CA THR A 327 3.37 -10.51 -7.89
C THR A 327 2.55 -11.07 -6.72
N MET A 328 2.83 -12.31 -6.30
CA MET A 328 2.19 -12.91 -5.12
C MET A 328 2.51 -12.13 -3.85
N HIS A 329 3.76 -11.66 -3.67
CA HIS A 329 4.10 -10.80 -2.53
C HIS A 329 3.30 -9.50 -2.53
N ALA A 330 3.18 -8.83 -3.68
CA ALA A 330 2.38 -7.63 -3.82
C ALA A 330 0.90 -7.88 -3.50
N SER A 331 0.34 -9.00 -3.98
CA SER A 331 -1.04 -9.42 -3.67
C SER A 331 -1.24 -9.67 -2.16
N ILE A 332 -0.26 -10.28 -1.48
CA ILE A 332 -0.33 -10.50 -0.03
C ILE A 332 -0.23 -9.17 0.74
N ILE A 333 0.59 -8.24 0.29
CA ILE A 333 0.65 -6.89 0.87
C ILE A 333 -0.71 -6.20 0.78
N THR A 334 -1.33 -6.19 -0.40
CA THR A 334 -2.64 -5.56 -0.59
C THR A 334 -3.76 -6.32 0.12
N ALA A 335 -3.69 -7.66 0.20
CA ALA A 335 -4.58 -8.45 1.05
C ALA A 335 -4.42 -8.10 2.54
N GLY A 336 -3.20 -7.80 2.99
CA GLY A 336 -2.93 -7.29 4.33
C GLY A 336 -3.63 -5.95 4.60
N ILE A 337 -3.58 -5.01 3.64
CA ILE A 337 -4.34 -3.75 3.70
C ILE A 337 -5.84 -4.04 3.86
N ALA A 338 -6.38 -4.90 2.98
CA ALA A 338 -7.79 -5.24 2.99
C ALA A 338 -8.23 -5.84 4.33
N LEU A 339 -7.50 -6.84 4.83
CA LEU A 339 -7.81 -7.52 6.08
C LEU A 339 -7.68 -6.60 7.29
N GLY A 340 -6.60 -5.80 7.37
CA GLY A 340 -6.39 -4.88 8.48
C GLY A 340 -7.48 -3.82 8.56
N THR A 341 -7.79 -3.20 7.43
CA THR A 341 -8.82 -2.16 7.35
C THR A 341 -10.21 -2.73 7.63
N TRP A 342 -10.55 -3.89 7.05
CA TRP A 342 -11.82 -4.57 7.27
C TRP A 342 -11.99 -4.99 8.74
N ALA A 343 -10.99 -5.63 9.34
CA ALA A 343 -11.05 -6.05 10.73
C ALA A 343 -11.17 -4.86 11.69
N GLY A 344 -10.48 -3.74 11.39
CA GLY A 344 -10.64 -2.49 12.13
C GLY A 344 -12.06 -1.94 12.04
N GLY A 345 -12.66 -1.91 10.84
CA GLY A 345 -14.05 -1.48 10.62
C GLY A 345 -15.05 -2.34 11.38
N MET A 346 -14.92 -3.66 11.31
CA MET A 346 -15.78 -4.58 12.04
C MET A 346 -15.80 -4.32 13.54
N THR A 347 -14.66 -4.01 14.15
CA THR A 347 -14.62 -3.73 15.59
C THR A 347 -15.29 -2.39 15.93
N ILE A 348 -15.22 -1.40 15.04
CA ILE A 348 -15.94 -0.14 15.22
C ILE A 348 -17.46 -0.37 15.13
N ASP A 349 -17.92 -1.08 14.10
CA ASP A 349 -19.34 -1.36 13.86
C ASP A 349 -19.95 -2.28 14.93
N ALA A 350 -19.12 -3.16 15.54
CA ALA A 350 -19.50 -3.95 16.69
C ALA A 350 -19.58 -3.15 18.02
N GLY A 351 -19.35 -1.84 17.98
CA GLY A 351 -19.52 -0.95 19.14
C GLY A 351 -18.30 -0.85 20.06
N TYR A 352 -17.14 -1.42 19.71
CA TYR A 352 -15.92 -1.32 20.53
C TYR A 352 -15.23 0.05 20.43
N GLY A 353 -15.74 0.97 19.58
CA GLY A 353 -15.28 2.34 19.47
C GLY A 353 -14.02 2.50 18.61
N LEU A 354 -13.65 3.78 18.36
CA LEU A 354 -12.59 4.15 17.42
C LEU A 354 -11.16 3.72 17.82
N ARG A 355 -10.94 3.28 19.05
CA ARG A 355 -9.63 2.75 19.49
C ARG A 355 -9.45 1.26 19.18
N SER A 356 -10.52 0.56 18.89
CA SER A 356 -10.49 -0.89 18.67
C SER A 356 -9.62 -1.32 17.49
N PRO A 357 -9.56 -0.60 16.35
CA PRO A 357 -8.64 -0.93 15.26
C PRO A 357 -7.17 -0.98 15.70
N LEU A 358 -6.77 -0.13 16.65
CA LEU A 358 -5.39 -0.10 17.16
C LEU A 358 -5.04 -1.40 17.93
N TRP A 359 -5.99 -1.97 18.66
CA TRP A 359 -5.83 -3.25 19.32
C TRP A 359 -5.78 -4.42 18.33
N VAL A 360 -6.59 -4.37 17.26
CA VAL A 360 -6.49 -5.33 16.16
C VAL A 360 -5.10 -5.28 15.54
N GLY A 361 -4.59 -4.07 15.26
CA GLY A 361 -3.24 -3.88 14.74
C GLY A 361 -2.14 -4.40 15.69
N THR A 362 -2.29 -4.15 16.99
CA THR A 362 -1.38 -4.71 18.03
C THR A 362 -1.36 -6.24 17.97
N SER A 363 -2.54 -6.87 17.82
CA SER A 363 -2.65 -8.33 17.70
C SER A 363 -1.98 -8.84 16.42
N PHE A 364 -2.15 -8.14 15.28
CA PHE A 364 -1.46 -8.51 14.04
C PHE A 364 0.05 -8.35 14.15
N ALA A 365 0.55 -7.31 14.81
CA ALA A 365 1.98 -7.13 15.05
C ALA A 365 2.54 -8.24 15.96
N ALA A 366 1.81 -8.64 16.99
CA ALA A 366 2.18 -9.76 17.86
C ALA A 366 2.22 -11.09 17.11
N LEU A 367 1.22 -11.39 16.27
CA LEU A 367 1.21 -12.56 15.40
C LEU A 367 2.37 -12.53 14.40
N GLY A 368 2.70 -11.34 13.87
CA GLY A 368 3.88 -11.13 13.02
C GLY A 368 5.18 -11.49 13.73
N LEU A 369 5.36 -11.03 14.98
CA LEU A 369 6.51 -11.42 15.82
C LEU A 369 6.56 -12.92 16.10
N LEU A 370 5.44 -13.53 16.41
CA LEU A 370 5.36 -14.98 16.61
C LEU A 370 5.74 -15.76 15.36
N SER A 371 5.36 -15.27 14.16
CA SER A 371 5.74 -15.87 12.87
C SER A 371 7.25 -15.83 12.61
N LEU A 372 7.98 -14.88 13.23
CA LEU A 372 9.44 -14.77 13.13
C LEU A 372 10.19 -15.65 14.12
N ALA A 373 9.58 -16.02 15.25
CA ALA A 373 10.25 -16.70 16.36
C ALA A 373 11.03 -17.99 15.98
N PRO A 374 10.51 -18.88 15.11
CA PRO A 374 11.24 -20.08 14.70
C PRO A 374 12.53 -19.74 13.92
N TYR A 375 12.52 -18.69 13.13
CA TYR A 375 13.65 -18.27 12.30
C TYR A 375 14.72 -17.54 13.10
N LEU A 376 14.35 -16.75 14.10
CA LEU A 376 15.27 -16.07 15.00
C LEU A 376 16.04 -17.07 15.88
N ARG A 377 15.38 -18.15 16.33
CA ARG A 377 16.03 -19.23 17.12
C ARG A 377 17.07 -19.99 16.30
N ARG A 378 16.78 -20.32 15.05
CA ARG A 378 17.71 -21.02 14.15
C ARG A 378 18.97 -20.19 13.84
N GLY A 379 18.83 -18.86 13.65
CA GLY A 379 19.96 -17.96 13.43
C GLY A 379 20.92 -17.85 14.65
N ARG A 380 20.41 -17.98 15.88
CA ARG A 380 21.23 -17.98 17.09
C ARG A 380 22.03 -19.28 17.27
N GLY A 381 21.47 -20.42 16.85
CA GLY A 381 22.18 -21.72 16.94
C GLY A 381 23.37 -21.85 15.98
N ALA A 382 23.37 -21.09 14.87
CA ALA A 382 24.49 -21.07 13.92
C ALA A 382 25.67 -20.16 14.34
N LEU A 383 25.51 -19.37 15.41
CA LEU A 383 26.52 -18.47 15.96
C LEU A 383 27.13 -18.97 17.29
N ALA A 384 26.74 -20.16 17.77
CA ALA A 384 27.41 -20.75 18.90
C ALA A 384 28.83 -21.22 18.47
N PRO A 385 29.92 -20.72 19.08
CA PRO A 385 31.26 -21.24 18.76
C PRO A 385 31.28 -22.71 19.15
N THR A 386 31.64 -23.58 18.20
CA THR A 386 32.10 -24.93 18.52
C THR A 386 33.34 -24.77 19.38
N ALA A 387 33.17 -24.88 20.71
CA ALA A 387 34.28 -25.04 21.65
C ALA A 387 34.95 -26.40 21.32
N HIS A 388 36.10 -26.31 20.68
CA HIS A 388 37.07 -27.39 20.63
C HIS A 388 38.37 -26.93 21.28
#